data_2851dc4de4e0fbd4bd908a63a6b1b171
#
_entry.id   2851dc4de4e0fbd4bd908a63a6b1b171
#
_cell.length_a   1.000
_cell.length_b   1.000
_cell.length_c   1.000
_cell.angle_alpha   90.00
_cell.angle_beta   90.00
_cell.angle_gamma   90.00
#
_symmetry.space_group_name_H-M   'P 1'
#
loop_
_entity.id
_entity.type
_entity.pdbx_description
1 polymer ?
#
loop_
_entity_poly.entity_id
_entity_poly.type
_entity_poly.pdbx_seq_one_letter_code
_entity_poly.pdbx_strand_id
1 'polypeptide(L)'
;MTQLHRGLVVLLFSSTTMWAQPLIEATNSEYFNSIRTISTGVPIIAISPDARAGGMGDVGAATTPDGNSMFWNPAKLAFLEEGSNIFSLSYTPWLNELVNDIDLAFISYAYKPDKLQSFGFAMRYFSLGEINFTDNDNQPLGTGQPYEFTLNGAYSRKLSDNFSMAVGLRFIFSDLQNGLVQSGIETKAGSSFAADIGAYYESDESRLDGGQTQFFAIGLNASNIGGKISYGNDADADFLPTNLRLGGAYHLQFDQYNRMSFYADVNKLMVPTPQGVEGRGGLPDDANGNGIEGEALTDPSIGALEGIFQSFSDAPGGGSEEFEELVFNVGVEYTYNDIFAFRGGYQYEDEQKGGRRYYTVGAGLRLNVFGLDLAYLFPASPTVRSPLENTLRFTLLFDFENFGDQ
;
A
#
# COMPACT_ATOMS: atom_id res chain seq x y z
N MET A 1 1.21 -48.83 -31.91
CA MET A 1 2.48 -48.63 -31.16
C MET A 1 2.79 -47.15 -31.20
N THR A 2 2.32 -46.40 -30.24
CA THR A 2 2.46 -44.95 -30.15
C THR A 2 3.22 -44.65 -28.86
N GLN A 3 4.42 -44.10 -29.01
CA GLN A 3 5.27 -43.73 -27.88
C GLN A 3 4.79 -42.41 -27.27
N LEU A 4 4.42 -42.43 -25.99
CA LEU A 4 4.23 -41.27 -25.16
C LEU A 4 5.60 -40.65 -24.80
N HIS A 5 5.87 -39.42 -25.24
CA HIS A 5 6.98 -38.64 -24.72
C HIS A 5 6.54 -37.91 -23.43
N ARG A 6 7.02 -38.41 -22.31
CA ARG A 6 6.95 -37.70 -21.01
C ARG A 6 8.06 -36.64 -20.98
N GLY A 7 7.70 -35.39 -21.13
CA GLY A 7 8.58 -34.27 -20.87
C GLY A 7 8.71 -34.07 -19.36
N LEU A 8 9.87 -34.44 -18.80
CA LEU A 8 10.26 -34.19 -17.43
C LEU A 8 10.82 -32.75 -17.37
N VAL A 9 10.09 -31.82 -16.77
CA VAL A 9 10.62 -30.49 -16.45
C VAL A 9 11.50 -30.63 -15.22
N VAL A 10 12.81 -30.66 -15.41
CA VAL A 10 13.80 -30.60 -14.34
C VAL A 10 14.03 -29.13 -13.99
N LEU A 11 13.50 -28.70 -12.85
CA LEU A 11 13.87 -27.44 -12.22
C LEU A 11 15.30 -27.58 -11.66
N LEU A 12 16.28 -27.04 -12.38
CA LEU A 12 17.65 -26.87 -11.90
C LEU A 12 17.67 -25.76 -10.85
N PHE A 13 17.70 -26.14 -9.58
CA PHE A 13 18.15 -25.27 -8.51
C PHE A 13 19.68 -25.13 -8.64
N SER A 14 20.15 -24.04 -9.25
CA SER A 14 21.53 -23.65 -9.14
C SER A 14 21.79 -23.13 -7.73
N SER A 15 22.56 -23.90 -6.94
CA SER A 15 23.13 -23.44 -5.69
C SER A 15 24.13 -22.32 -5.97
N THR A 16 23.68 -21.07 -5.90
CA THR A 16 24.59 -19.94 -5.81
C THR A 16 25.20 -19.95 -4.41
N THR A 17 26.48 -20.25 -4.33
CA THR A 17 27.29 -20.03 -3.12
C THR A 17 27.17 -18.55 -2.75
N MET A 18 26.46 -18.27 -1.66
CA MET A 18 26.44 -16.96 -1.03
C MET A 18 27.88 -16.67 -0.57
N TRP A 19 28.52 -15.73 -1.22
CA TRP A 19 29.71 -15.07 -0.69
C TRP A 19 29.21 -14.24 0.50
N ALA A 20 29.62 -14.62 1.71
CA ALA A 20 29.45 -13.79 2.88
C ALA A 20 30.20 -12.47 2.60
N GLN A 21 29.46 -11.39 2.41
CA GLN A 21 30.07 -10.06 2.37
C GLN A 21 30.65 -9.80 3.75
N PRO A 22 31.88 -9.26 3.86
CA PRO A 22 32.41 -8.85 5.15
C PRO A 22 31.47 -7.80 5.73
N LEU A 23 31.08 -7.99 7.00
CA LEU A 23 30.46 -6.97 7.81
C LEU A 23 31.39 -5.74 7.79
N ILE A 24 31.03 -4.74 7.00
CA ILE A 24 31.64 -3.42 7.10
C ILE A 24 31.18 -2.91 8.48
N GLU A 25 32.11 -2.78 9.42
CA GLU A 25 31.94 -1.92 10.59
C GLU A 25 31.85 -0.47 10.09
N ALA A 26 30.73 -0.10 9.50
CA ALA A 26 30.38 1.30 9.37
C ALA A 26 30.30 1.85 10.80
N THR A 27 31.11 2.84 11.11
CA THR A 27 30.97 3.58 12.37
C THR A 27 29.51 4.01 12.45
N ASN A 28 28.84 3.73 13.57
CA ASN A 28 27.39 3.91 13.73
C ASN A 28 26.88 5.28 13.23
N SER A 29 27.68 6.33 13.25
CA SER A 29 27.31 7.65 12.77
C SER A 29 27.14 7.75 11.26
N GLU A 30 27.99 7.11 10.43
CA GLU A 30 27.85 7.15 8.96
C GLU A 30 26.64 6.34 8.49
N TYR A 31 26.34 5.23 9.16
CA TYR A 31 25.15 4.40 8.84
C TYR A 31 23.86 5.15 9.16
N PHE A 32 23.75 5.77 10.33
CA PHE A 32 22.55 6.55 10.69
C PHE A 32 22.38 7.82 9.85
N ASN A 33 23.46 8.47 9.43
CA ASN A 33 23.41 9.61 8.53
C ASN A 33 23.00 9.25 7.10
N SER A 34 23.06 7.98 6.69
CA SER A 34 22.63 7.51 5.38
C SER A 34 21.15 7.14 5.34
N ILE A 35 20.51 6.88 6.50
CA ILE A 35 19.09 6.52 6.56
C ILE A 35 18.25 7.79 6.42
N ARG A 36 17.61 7.96 5.27
CA ARG A 36 16.71 9.09 4.97
C ARG A 36 15.31 8.59 4.66
N THR A 37 14.71 7.91 5.64
CA THR A 37 13.33 7.46 5.54
C THR A 37 12.39 8.66 5.57
N ILE A 38 11.52 8.77 4.57
CA ILE A 38 10.54 9.84 4.49
C ILE A 38 9.45 9.57 5.55
N SER A 39 9.33 10.50 6.50
CA SER A 39 8.30 10.44 7.54
C SER A 39 7.05 11.22 7.11
N THR A 40 5.87 10.72 7.50
CA THR A 40 4.58 11.33 7.17
C THR A 40 3.62 11.25 8.33
N GLY A 41 2.70 12.19 8.41
CA GLY A 41 1.54 12.07 9.30
C GLY A 41 0.60 10.96 8.82
N VAL A 42 -0.06 10.27 9.75
CA VAL A 42 -1.03 9.20 9.47
C VAL A 42 -0.52 8.14 8.50
N PRO A 43 0.65 7.53 8.73
CA PRO A 43 1.28 6.60 7.78
C PRO A 43 0.43 5.36 7.48
N ILE A 44 -0.55 5.06 8.32
CA ILE A 44 -1.44 3.91 8.16
C ILE A 44 -2.27 3.99 6.87
N ILE A 45 -2.52 5.17 6.32
CA ILE A 45 -3.31 5.30 5.10
C ILE A 45 -2.57 4.79 3.85
N ALA A 46 -1.25 4.59 3.94
CA ALA A 46 -0.44 3.97 2.89
C ALA A 46 -0.37 2.43 3.00
N ILE A 47 -0.80 1.84 4.14
CA ILE A 47 -0.72 0.40 4.36
C ILE A 47 -1.77 -0.33 3.50
N SER A 48 -1.35 -1.39 2.81
CA SER A 48 -2.22 -2.28 2.04
C SER A 48 -3.25 -2.98 2.94
N PRO A 49 -4.56 -2.84 2.66
CA PRO A 49 -5.58 -3.35 3.57
C PRO A 49 -6.07 -4.76 3.26
N ASP A 50 -5.98 -5.23 2.01
CA ASP A 50 -6.67 -6.43 1.56
C ASP A 50 -5.73 -7.62 1.32
N ALA A 51 -6.29 -8.83 1.45
CA ALA A 51 -5.55 -10.08 1.31
C ALA A 51 -5.27 -10.45 -0.15
N ARG A 52 -6.09 -10.01 -1.13
CA ARG A 52 -5.85 -10.34 -2.53
C ARG A 52 -4.55 -9.71 -3.01
N ALA A 53 -4.43 -8.41 -2.91
CA ALA A 53 -3.22 -7.68 -3.27
C ALA A 53 -2.06 -8.05 -2.34
N GLY A 54 -2.33 -8.22 -1.04
CA GLY A 54 -1.36 -8.70 -0.06
C GLY A 54 -0.71 -10.02 -0.43
N GLY A 55 -1.44 -10.94 -1.06
CA GLY A 55 -0.91 -12.21 -1.56
C GLY A 55 -0.07 -12.09 -2.84
N MET A 56 -0.05 -10.90 -3.46
CA MET A 56 0.64 -10.60 -4.72
C MET A 56 1.72 -9.52 -4.58
N GLY A 57 2.35 -9.40 -3.40
CA GLY A 57 3.39 -8.40 -3.18
C GLY A 57 2.88 -6.96 -3.13
N ASP A 58 1.61 -6.77 -2.73
CA ASP A 58 0.96 -5.46 -2.66
C ASP A 58 0.88 -4.71 -4.02
N VAL A 59 0.63 -5.46 -5.12
CA VAL A 59 0.25 -4.89 -6.42
C VAL A 59 -1.24 -4.61 -6.47
N GLY A 60 -1.65 -3.53 -7.11
CA GLY A 60 -3.06 -3.18 -7.15
C GLY A 60 -3.48 -2.14 -8.18
N ALA A 61 -2.55 -1.41 -8.81
CA ALA A 61 -2.86 -0.33 -9.73
C ALA A 61 -3.64 -0.82 -10.96
N ALA A 62 -3.25 -1.99 -11.50
CA ALA A 62 -3.79 -2.54 -12.74
C ALA A 62 -4.41 -3.95 -12.56
N THR A 63 -4.58 -4.45 -11.33
CA THR A 63 -5.29 -5.71 -11.10
C THR A 63 -6.73 -5.64 -11.58
N THR A 64 -7.33 -6.80 -11.92
CA THR A 64 -8.76 -6.85 -12.30
C THR A 64 -9.63 -6.19 -11.22
N PRO A 65 -10.70 -5.49 -11.62
CA PRO A 65 -11.58 -4.75 -10.71
C PRO A 65 -12.19 -5.62 -9.63
N ASP A 66 -12.29 -5.08 -8.42
CA ASP A 66 -12.97 -5.67 -7.27
C ASP A 66 -13.39 -4.57 -6.27
N GLY A 67 -14.02 -4.96 -5.15
CA GLY A 67 -14.43 -4.03 -4.10
C GLY A 67 -13.25 -3.26 -3.47
N ASN A 68 -12.05 -3.86 -3.42
CA ASN A 68 -10.85 -3.25 -2.83
C ASN A 68 -10.15 -2.26 -3.77
N SER A 69 -10.63 -2.14 -5.03
CA SER A 69 -10.16 -1.12 -6.00
C SER A 69 -10.25 0.30 -5.46
N MET A 70 -11.11 0.54 -4.46
CA MET A 70 -11.19 1.82 -3.74
C MET A 70 -9.88 2.28 -3.12
N PHE A 71 -9.04 1.34 -2.68
CA PHE A 71 -7.72 1.67 -2.13
C PHE A 71 -6.65 1.80 -3.21
N TRP A 72 -6.67 0.90 -4.19
CA TRP A 72 -5.58 0.74 -5.14
C TRP A 72 -5.66 1.71 -6.32
N ASN A 73 -6.80 1.76 -6.97
CA ASN A 73 -7.11 2.63 -8.10
C ASN A 73 -8.63 2.64 -8.32
N PRO A 74 -9.33 3.66 -7.86
CA PRO A 74 -10.78 3.74 -8.01
C PRO A 74 -11.28 3.73 -9.46
N ALA A 75 -10.43 4.11 -10.44
CA ALA A 75 -10.82 4.09 -11.85
C ALA A 75 -11.20 2.69 -12.35
N LYS A 76 -10.66 1.63 -11.75
CA LYS A 76 -11.00 0.24 -12.06
C LYS A 76 -12.49 -0.07 -11.82
N LEU A 77 -13.13 0.61 -10.86
CA LEU A 77 -14.55 0.37 -10.54
C LEU A 77 -15.47 0.54 -11.75
N ALA A 78 -15.09 1.38 -12.71
CA ALA A 78 -15.86 1.56 -13.94
C ALA A 78 -15.86 0.31 -14.86
N PHE A 79 -14.99 -0.67 -14.60
CA PHE A 79 -14.89 -1.94 -15.32
C PHE A 79 -15.56 -3.12 -14.60
N LEU A 80 -16.16 -2.91 -13.43
CA LEU A 80 -17.07 -3.89 -12.83
C LEU A 80 -18.24 -4.20 -13.77
N GLU A 81 -18.95 -5.29 -13.57
CA GLU A 81 -20.15 -5.62 -14.32
C GLU A 81 -21.30 -4.65 -13.98
N GLU A 82 -22.19 -4.40 -14.94
CA GLU A 82 -23.34 -3.54 -14.72
C GLU A 82 -24.29 -4.17 -13.69
N GLY A 83 -24.70 -3.41 -12.70
CA GLY A 83 -25.53 -3.91 -11.61
C GLY A 83 -24.72 -4.37 -10.40
N SER A 84 -23.38 -4.45 -10.48
CA SER A 84 -22.53 -4.89 -9.37
C SER A 84 -22.79 -4.11 -8.09
N ASN A 85 -22.90 -4.87 -7.00
CA ASN A 85 -23.00 -4.40 -5.62
C ASN A 85 -22.03 -5.21 -4.76
N ILE A 86 -20.79 -4.76 -4.64
CA ILE A 86 -19.72 -5.50 -3.98
C ILE A 86 -19.41 -4.86 -2.64
N PHE A 87 -19.54 -5.64 -1.58
CA PHE A 87 -19.09 -5.28 -0.25
C PHE A 87 -17.84 -6.10 0.12
N SER A 88 -16.83 -5.45 0.68
CA SER A 88 -15.60 -6.11 1.13
C SER A 88 -15.28 -5.70 2.57
N LEU A 89 -14.84 -6.69 3.36
CA LEU A 89 -14.34 -6.51 4.72
C LEU A 89 -12.97 -7.16 4.82
N SER A 90 -11.95 -6.37 5.09
CA SER A 90 -10.59 -6.85 5.33
C SER A 90 -10.17 -6.60 6.77
N TYR A 91 -9.44 -7.55 7.33
CA TYR A 91 -8.89 -7.46 8.67
C TYR A 91 -7.45 -7.97 8.68
N THR A 92 -6.58 -7.21 9.34
CA THR A 92 -5.17 -7.54 9.48
C THR A 92 -4.73 -7.26 10.92
N PRO A 93 -4.40 -8.28 11.73
CA PRO A 93 -3.62 -8.09 12.95
C PRO A 93 -2.27 -7.51 12.57
N TRP A 94 -2.01 -6.27 12.99
CA TRP A 94 -0.82 -5.54 12.57
C TRP A 94 0.26 -5.67 13.62
N LEU A 95 1.53 -5.90 13.20
CA LEU A 95 2.67 -6.06 14.10
C LEU A 95 2.49 -7.12 15.20
N ASN A 96 1.71 -8.17 14.96
CA ASN A 96 1.29 -9.15 15.98
C ASN A 96 2.47 -9.87 16.67
N GLU A 97 3.64 -9.93 16.04
CA GLU A 97 4.88 -10.46 16.66
C GLU A 97 5.47 -9.52 17.73
N LEU A 98 5.12 -8.23 17.69
CA LEU A 98 5.62 -7.22 18.64
C LEU A 98 4.55 -6.85 19.67
N VAL A 99 3.31 -6.61 19.22
CA VAL A 99 2.19 -6.15 20.04
C VAL A 99 0.91 -6.80 19.55
N ASN A 100 0.10 -7.37 20.45
CA ASN A 100 -1.04 -8.22 20.10
C ASN A 100 -2.37 -7.47 19.92
N ASP A 101 -2.40 -6.14 20.08
CA ASP A 101 -3.63 -5.33 20.11
C ASP A 101 -3.62 -4.19 19.07
N ILE A 102 -2.73 -4.27 18.08
CA ILE A 102 -2.71 -3.35 16.95
C ILE A 102 -3.46 -3.99 15.78
N ASP A 103 -4.54 -3.35 15.35
CA ASP A 103 -5.45 -3.91 14.36
C ASP A 103 -5.76 -2.92 13.24
N LEU A 104 -5.77 -3.43 12.01
CA LEU A 104 -6.22 -2.72 10.83
C LEU A 104 -7.50 -3.37 10.28
N ALA A 105 -8.57 -2.61 10.22
CA ALA A 105 -9.81 -2.98 9.56
C ALA A 105 -10.06 -2.09 8.34
N PHE A 106 -10.54 -2.67 7.25
CA PHE A 106 -10.91 -1.95 6.04
C PHE A 106 -12.23 -2.49 5.51
N ILE A 107 -13.16 -1.59 5.28
CA ILE A 107 -14.46 -1.88 4.69
C ILE A 107 -14.54 -1.10 3.40
N SER A 108 -15.01 -1.74 2.32
CA SER A 108 -15.30 -1.05 1.08
C SER A 108 -16.62 -1.52 0.47
N TYR A 109 -17.22 -0.64 -0.29
CA TYR A 109 -18.44 -0.89 -1.05
C TYR A 109 -18.29 -0.27 -2.43
N ALA A 110 -18.60 -1.05 -3.47
CA ALA A 110 -18.58 -0.62 -4.85
C ALA A 110 -19.95 -0.85 -5.48
N TYR A 111 -20.45 0.16 -6.17
CA TYR A 111 -21.75 0.12 -6.85
C TYR A 111 -21.61 0.63 -8.28
N LYS A 112 -22.07 -0.17 -9.26
CA LYS A 112 -22.08 0.17 -10.67
C LYS A 112 -23.51 0.17 -11.24
N PRO A 113 -24.21 1.32 -11.22
CA PRO A 113 -25.59 1.42 -11.65
C PRO A 113 -25.80 1.28 -13.16
N ASP A 114 -24.79 1.60 -13.98
CA ASP A 114 -24.87 1.58 -15.43
C ASP A 114 -23.52 1.28 -16.07
N LYS A 115 -23.48 1.18 -17.40
CA LYS A 115 -22.26 0.82 -18.17
C LYS A 115 -21.11 1.82 -18.04
N LEU A 116 -21.39 3.05 -17.65
CA LEU A 116 -20.41 4.13 -17.69
C LEU A 116 -19.91 4.56 -16.31
N GLN A 117 -20.75 4.46 -15.29
CA GLN A 117 -20.49 5.08 -13.99
C GLN A 117 -20.38 4.06 -12.88
N SER A 118 -19.56 4.36 -11.90
CA SER A 118 -19.46 3.59 -10.66
C SER A 118 -19.19 4.52 -9.49
N PHE A 119 -19.68 4.12 -8.34
CA PHE A 119 -19.48 4.79 -7.08
C PHE A 119 -18.79 3.82 -6.10
N GLY A 120 -17.87 4.35 -5.33
CA GLY A 120 -17.18 3.59 -4.30
C GLY A 120 -17.18 4.32 -2.98
N PHE A 121 -17.29 3.56 -1.89
CA PHE A 121 -17.15 4.06 -0.52
C PHE A 121 -16.20 3.13 0.22
N ALA A 122 -15.36 3.70 1.09
CA ALA A 122 -14.52 2.89 1.95
C ALA A 122 -14.31 3.57 3.30
N MET A 123 -14.13 2.75 4.31
CA MET A 123 -13.73 3.15 5.66
C MET A 123 -12.52 2.32 6.08
N ARG A 124 -11.54 2.96 6.66
CA ARG A 124 -10.42 2.32 7.33
C ARG A 124 -10.43 2.71 8.79
N TYR A 125 -10.14 1.77 9.64
CA TYR A 125 -9.94 1.97 11.06
C TYR A 125 -8.66 1.28 11.50
N PHE A 126 -7.84 1.99 12.24
CA PHE A 126 -6.59 1.47 12.80
C PHE A 126 -6.54 1.76 14.28
N SER A 127 -6.39 0.72 15.09
CA SER A 127 -6.13 0.80 16.51
C SER A 127 -4.64 0.59 16.77
N LEU A 128 -4.04 1.47 17.56
CA LEU A 128 -2.65 1.31 18.01
C LEU A 128 -2.54 0.52 19.33
N GLY A 129 -3.67 -0.03 19.79
CA GLY A 129 -3.69 -0.77 21.05
C GLY A 129 -3.66 0.12 22.28
N GLU A 130 -3.40 -0.48 23.44
CA GLU A 130 -3.28 0.23 24.71
C GLU A 130 -1.85 0.72 24.92
N ILE A 131 -1.67 2.03 25.05
CA ILE A 131 -0.36 2.67 25.30
C ILE A 131 -0.32 3.22 26.73
N ASN A 132 0.72 2.87 27.48
CA ASN A 132 1.03 3.45 28.76
C ASN A 132 1.89 4.71 28.55
N PHE A 133 1.32 5.86 28.83
CA PHE A 133 2.03 7.13 28.71
C PHE A 133 2.83 7.42 29.98
N THR A 134 4.04 7.91 29.81
CA THR A 134 4.93 8.33 30.90
C THR A 134 5.42 9.76 30.65
N ASP A 135 5.77 10.46 31.71
CA ASP A 135 6.49 11.74 31.60
C ASP A 135 8.01 11.53 31.34
N ASN A 136 8.75 12.62 31.24
CA ASN A 136 10.20 12.60 31.01
C ASN A 136 10.99 11.95 32.15
N ASP A 137 10.38 11.80 33.33
CA ASP A 137 10.96 11.15 34.51
C ASP A 137 10.47 9.68 34.66
N ASN A 138 9.86 9.10 33.58
CA ASN A 138 9.27 7.76 33.56
C ASN A 138 8.11 7.56 34.57
N GLN A 139 7.44 8.64 35.01
CA GLN A 139 6.27 8.51 35.86
C GLN A 139 5.02 8.26 35.01
N PRO A 140 4.12 7.34 35.42
CA PRO A 140 2.95 7.02 34.62
C PRO A 140 1.99 8.23 34.59
N LEU A 141 1.61 8.63 33.38
CA LEU A 141 0.61 9.67 33.09
C LEU A 141 -0.79 9.08 32.89
N GLY A 142 -0.88 7.78 32.65
CA GLY A 142 -2.12 7.07 32.36
C GLY A 142 -2.02 6.16 31.13
N THR A 143 -3.13 5.51 30.81
CA THR A 143 -3.26 4.67 29.61
C THR A 143 -4.19 5.33 28.61
N GLY A 144 -3.92 5.15 27.32
CA GLY A 144 -4.80 5.58 26.24
C GLY A 144 -4.85 4.54 25.13
N GLN A 145 -5.83 4.65 24.27
CA GLN A 145 -6.01 3.80 23.10
C GLN A 145 -6.05 4.66 21.84
N PRO A 146 -4.88 5.07 21.32
CA PRO A 146 -4.78 5.87 20.09
C PRO A 146 -5.45 5.15 18.93
N TYR A 147 -6.10 5.91 18.06
CA TYR A 147 -6.72 5.36 16.87
C TYR A 147 -6.74 6.36 15.72
N GLU A 148 -6.82 5.83 14.52
CA GLU A 148 -6.92 6.60 13.30
C GLU A 148 -8.02 6.01 12.42
N PHE A 149 -8.74 6.86 11.69
CA PHE A 149 -9.68 6.38 10.71
C PHE A 149 -9.76 7.27 9.48
N THR A 150 -10.19 6.69 8.36
CA THR A 150 -10.50 7.43 7.14
C THR A 150 -11.87 7.06 6.60
N LEU A 151 -12.53 8.05 5.98
CA LEU A 151 -13.74 7.86 5.19
C LEU A 151 -13.46 8.32 3.77
N ASN A 152 -13.72 7.44 2.80
CA ASN A 152 -13.41 7.68 1.40
C ASN A 152 -14.69 7.55 0.55
N GLY A 153 -14.87 8.46 -0.39
CA GLY A 153 -15.87 8.34 -1.46
C GLY A 153 -15.21 8.55 -2.80
N ALA A 154 -15.57 7.77 -3.82
CA ALA A 154 -15.04 7.91 -5.16
C ALA A 154 -16.13 7.79 -6.22
N TYR A 155 -15.94 8.54 -7.29
CA TYR A 155 -16.69 8.47 -8.52
C TYR A 155 -15.77 8.06 -9.65
N SER A 156 -16.15 7.02 -10.39
CA SER A 156 -15.40 6.50 -11.51
C SER A 156 -16.28 6.48 -12.77
N ARG A 157 -15.68 6.77 -13.92
CA ARG A 157 -16.41 6.81 -15.20
C ARG A 157 -15.57 6.26 -16.35
N LYS A 158 -16.18 5.38 -17.17
CA LYS A 158 -15.65 5.03 -18.49
C LYS A 158 -15.74 6.24 -19.40
N LEU A 159 -14.62 6.61 -20.02
CA LEU A 159 -14.51 7.66 -21.02
C LEU A 159 -14.46 7.06 -22.43
N SER A 160 -14.08 5.78 -22.54
CA SER A 160 -14.22 4.95 -23.73
C SER A 160 -14.43 3.50 -23.28
N ASP A 161 -14.59 2.56 -24.21
CA ASP A 161 -14.74 1.13 -23.89
C ASP A 161 -13.53 0.57 -23.11
N ASN A 162 -12.36 1.10 -23.39
CA ASN A 162 -11.08 0.64 -22.85
C ASN A 162 -10.47 1.54 -21.78
N PHE A 163 -11.05 2.74 -21.50
CA PHE A 163 -10.42 3.72 -20.63
C PHE A 163 -11.40 4.35 -19.65
N SER A 164 -10.98 4.47 -18.40
CA SER A 164 -11.73 5.16 -17.35
C SER A 164 -10.84 6.08 -16.52
N MET A 165 -11.50 7.02 -15.85
CA MET A 165 -10.90 7.87 -14.82
C MET A 165 -11.77 7.88 -13.58
N ALA A 166 -11.15 8.23 -12.44
CA ALA A 166 -11.85 8.43 -11.18
C ALA A 166 -11.30 9.61 -10.42
N VAL A 167 -12.18 10.18 -9.59
CA VAL A 167 -11.83 11.13 -8.54
C VAL A 167 -12.37 10.62 -7.23
N GLY A 168 -11.57 10.74 -6.17
CA GLY A 168 -11.93 10.38 -4.81
C GLY A 168 -11.74 11.54 -3.86
N LEU A 169 -12.50 11.54 -2.78
CA LEU A 169 -12.34 12.43 -1.64
C LEU A 169 -12.19 11.59 -0.39
N ARG A 170 -11.28 12.01 0.48
CA ARG A 170 -10.93 11.32 1.72
C ARG A 170 -10.95 12.29 2.88
N PHE A 171 -11.66 11.92 3.94
CA PHE A 171 -11.52 12.52 5.26
C PHE A 171 -10.60 11.65 6.10
N ILE A 172 -9.67 12.27 6.81
CA ILE A 172 -8.66 11.63 7.65
C ILE A 172 -8.79 12.19 9.06
N PHE A 173 -8.79 11.31 10.05
CA PHE A 173 -8.82 11.67 11.46
C PHE A 173 -7.80 10.79 12.20
N SER A 174 -7.02 11.41 13.08
CA SER A 174 -6.00 10.74 13.90
C SER A 174 -6.04 11.30 15.31
N ASP A 175 -6.25 10.44 16.30
CA ASP A 175 -6.16 10.76 17.72
C ASP A 175 -5.08 9.88 18.37
N LEU A 176 -3.88 10.41 18.44
CA LEU A 176 -2.71 9.70 18.96
C LEU A 176 -2.60 9.74 20.49
N GLN A 177 -3.38 10.57 21.15
CA GLN A 177 -3.34 10.75 22.60
C GLN A 177 -4.61 10.32 23.33
N ASN A 178 -5.70 10.11 22.59
CA ASN A 178 -7.00 9.74 23.16
C ASN A 178 -7.42 10.64 24.34
N GLY A 179 -7.21 11.95 24.17
CA GLY A 179 -7.63 12.96 25.16
C GLY A 179 -6.76 13.06 26.41
N LEU A 180 -5.58 12.47 26.45
CA LEU A 180 -4.62 12.72 27.54
C LEU A 180 -4.10 14.16 27.47
N VAL A 181 -4.40 14.92 28.50
CA VAL A 181 -3.89 16.30 28.67
C VAL A 181 -2.59 16.21 29.46
N GLN A 182 -1.46 16.29 28.78
CA GLN A 182 -0.18 16.49 29.46
C GLN A 182 -0.10 17.97 29.91
N SER A 183 0.18 18.21 31.18
CA SER A 183 0.20 19.58 31.70
C SER A 183 1.24 20.44 30.98
N GLY A 184 0.75 21.38 30.16
CA GLY A 184 1.54 22.38 29.45
C GLY A 184 1.58 22.24 27.93
N ILE A 185 1.18 21.11 27.33
CA ILE A 185 1.09 20.92 25.87
C ILE A 185 -0.33 20.41 25.57
N GLU A 186 -1.19 21.27 25.02
CA GLU A 186 -2.46 20.85 24.47
C GLU A 186 -2.25 20.22 23.10
N THR A 187 -2.08 18.92 23.05
CA THR A 187 -2.19 18.19 21.78
C THR A 187 -3.66 17.86 21.51
N LYS A 188 -4.05 17.98 20.26
CA LYS A 188 -5.43 17.75 19.80
C LYS A 188 -5.42 16.65 18.76
N ALA A 189 -6.56 15.98 18.62
CA ALA A 189 -6.75 15.10 17.47
C ALA A 189 -6.56 15.88 16.17
N GLY A 190 -5.77 15.30 15.24
CA GLY A 190 -5.54 15.85 13.93
C GLY A 190 -6.65 15.45 12.95
N SER A 191 -6.97 16.32 12.01
CA SER A 191 -7.83 15.98 10.87
C SER A 191 -7.35 16.64 9.60
N SER A 192 -7.56 15.98 8.46
CA SER A 192 -7.21 16.51 7.15
C SER A 192 -8.14 15.97 6.07
N PHE A 193 -8.09 16.60 4.91
CA PHE A 193 -8.78 16.16 3.71
C PHE A 193 -7.77 15.91 2.60
N ALA A 194 -8.04 14.87 1.80
CA ALA A 194 -7.24 14.53 0.64
C ALA A 194 -8.13 14.15 -0.55
N ALA A 195 -7.57 14.24 -1.74
CA ALA A 195 -8.16 13.79 -2.98
C ALA A 195 -7.33 12.66 -3.60
N ASP A 196 -8.01 11.78 -4.32
CA ASP A 196 -7.39 10.74 -5.14
C ASP A 196 -7.77 10.95 -6.60
N ILE A 197 -6.85 10.71 -7.53
CA ILE A 197 -7.10 10.76 -8.98
C ILE A 197 -6.58 9.47 -9.57
N GLY A 198 -7.45 8.72 -10.25
CA GLY A 198 -7.12 7.46 -10.90
C GLY A 198 -7.39 7.47 -12.40
N ALA A 199 -6.61 6.68 -13.12
CA ALA A 199 -6.84 6.34 -14.53
C ALA A 199 -6.58 4.84 -14.72
N TYR A 200 -7.38 4.21 -15.57
CA TYR A 200 -7.26 2.79 -15.87
C TYR A 200 -7.57 2.53 -17.34
N TYR A 201 -6.71 1.74 -17.95
CA TYR A 201 -6.87 1.27 -19.32
C TYR A 201 -6.82 -0.26 -19.34
N GLU A 202 -7.72 -0.87 -20.11
CA GLU A 202 -7.76 -2.31 -20.36
C GLU A 202 -7.90 -2.52 -21.87
N SER A 203 -7.02 -3.34 -22.46
CA SER A 203 -7.09 -3.67 -23.87
C SER A 203 -8.23 -4.63 -24.17
N ASP A 204 -8.67 -4.67 -25.42
CA ASP A 204 -9.54 -5.74 -25.89
C ASP A 204 -8.83 -7.10 -25.78
N GLU A 205 -9.63 -8.15 -25.58
CA GLU A 205 -9.13 -9.51 -25.65
C GLU A 205 -8.67 -9.85 -27.06
N SER A 206 -7.51 -10.46 -27.18
CA SER A 206 -6.97 -10.95 -28.44
C SER A 206 -6.67 -12.45 -28.33
N ARG A 207 -6.86 -13.18 -29.45
CA ARG A 207 -6.56 -14.60 -29.54
C ARG A 207 -5.14 -14.84 -30.02
N LEU A 208 -4.46 -15.80 -29.39
CA LEU A 208 -3.20 -16.35 -29.84
C LEU A 208 -3.41 -17.55 -30.77
N ASP A 209 -2.39 -17.91 -31.57
CA ASP A 209 -2.45 -19.01 -32.54
C ASP A 209 -2.79 -20.37 -31.91
N GLY A 210 -2.54 -20.55 -30.61
CA GLY A 210 -2.86 -21.75 -29.83
C GLY A 210 -4.30 -21.78 -29.26
N GLY A 211 -5.13 -20.79 -29.54
CA GLY A 211 -6.52 -20.70 -29.06
C GLY A 211 -6.68 -20.04 -27.70
N GLN A 212 -5.58 -19.69 -27.02
CA GLN A 212 -5.60 -18.92 -25.78
C GLN A 212 -6.05 -17.48 -26.08
N THR A 213 -6.63 -16.81 -25.07
CA THR A 213 -6.89 -15.37 -25.12
C THR A 213 -5.98 -14.60 -24.17
N GLN A 214 -5.69 -13.35 -24.53
CA GLN A 214 -4.89 -12.47 -23.74
C GLN A 214 -5.44 -11.05 -23.75
N PHE A 215 -5.17 -10.31 -22.69
CA PHE A 215 -5.35 -8.87 -22.63
C PHE A 215 -4.35 -8.26 -21.63
N PHE A 216 -4.15 -6.96 -21.70
CA PHE A 216 -3.33 -6.24 -20.75
C PHE A 216 -4.07 -5.03 -20.17
N ALA A 217 -3.63 -4.60 -18.99
CA ALA A 217 -4.15 -3.41 -18.35
C ALA A 217 -3.03 -2.52 -17.83
N ILE A 218 -3.29 -1.22 -17.75
CA ILE A 218 -2.40 -0.22 -17.17
C ILE A 218 -3.22 0.64 -16.21
N GLY A 219 -2.69 0.87 -15.02
CA GLY A 219 -3.31 1.70 -14.00
C GLY A 219 -2.37 2.78 -13.51
N LEU A 220 -2.90 3.98 -13.32
CA LEU A 220 -2.23 5.11 -12.68
C LEU A 220 -3.12 5.62 -11.56
N ASN A 221 -2.55 5.83 -10.37
CA ASN A 221 -3.28 6.41 -9.24
C ASN A 221 -2.37 7.34 -8.45
N ALA A 222 -2.80 8.59 -8.31
CA ALA A 222 -2.23 9.54 -7.35
C ALA A 222 -3.21 9.65 -6.19
N SER A 223 -2.79 9.23 -5.00
CA SER A 223 -3.63 9.16 -3.80
C SER A 223 -3.12 10.04 -2.69
N ASN A 224 -4.01 10.42 -1.77
CA ASN A 224 -3.73 11.25 -0.61
C ASN A 224 -3.21 12.65 -0.96
N ILE A 225 -3.60 13.22 -2.10
CA ILE A 225 -3.26 14.60 -2.48
C ILE A 225 -4.05 15.53 -1.55
N GLY A 226 -3.41 16.10 -0.53
CA GLY A 226 -4.13 16.85 0.49
C GLY A 226 -3.26 17.83 1.26
N GLY A 227 -3.88 18.48 2.24
CA GLY A 227 -3.19 19.33 3.17
C GLY A 227 -2.35 18.53 4.16
N LYS A 228 -1.48 19.23 4.89
CA LYS A 228 -0.76 18.64 6.02
C LYS A 228 -1.73 18.35 7.17
N ILE A 229 -1.33 17.49 8.10
CA ILE A 229 -2.05 17.23 9.34
C ILE A 229 -1.25 17.76 10.53
N SER A 230 -1.92 18.37 11.49
CA SER A 230 -1.31 18.91 12.70
C SER A 230 -2.02 18.40 13.94
N TYR A 231 -1.24 18.12 14.98
CA TYR A 231 -1.73 17.67 16.30
C TYR A 231 -1.60 18.78 17.38
N GLY A 232 -1.17 19.96 17.01
CA GLY A 232 -0.96 21.09 17.91
C GLY A 232 -0.94 22.41 17.15
N ASN A 233 0.24 22.98 16.98
CA ASN A 233 0.45 24.19 16.20
C ASN A 233 0.60 23.86 14.72
N ASP A 234 0.03 24.67 13.84
CA ASP A 234 0.13 24.48 12.38
C ASP A 234 1.59 24.54 11.86
N ALA A 235 2.51 25.09 12.66
CA ALA A 235 3.93 25.13 12.32
C ALA A 235 4.59 23.73 12.31
N ASP A 236 4.03 22.77 13.02
CA ASP A 236 4.55 21.41 13.17
C ASP A 236 3.68 20.40 12.38
N ALA A 237 3.07 20.84 11.29
CA ALA A 237 2.19 20.00 10.49
C ALA A 237 2.96 19.05 9.57
N ASP A 238 2.61 17.77 9.63
CA ASP A 238 3.20 16.69 8.82
C ASP A 238 2.54 16.56 7.46
N PHE A 239 3.32 16.16 6.45
CA PHE A 239 2.80 15.80 5.14
C PHE A 239 1.96 14.51 5.23
N LEU A 240 0.84 14.46 4.52
CA LEU A 240 0.16 13.19 4.27
C LEU A 240 1.00 12.31 3.34
N PRO A 241 0.92 10.97 3.44
CA PRO A 241 1.65 10.07 2.54
C PRO A 241 1.02 10.07 1.14
N THR A 242 1.21 11.18 0.43
CA THR A 242 0.79 11.32 -0.95
C THR A 242 1.60 10.36 -1.81
N ASN A 243 0.93 9.48 -2.56
CA ASN A 243 1.59 8.40 -3.29
C ASN A 243 1.17 8.38 -4.75
N LEU A 244 2.15 8.27 -5.64
CA LEU A 244 1.96 7.98 -7.06
C LEU A 244 2.21 6.50 -7.31
N ARG A 245 1.23 5.81 -7.88
CA ARG A 245 1.32 4.40 -8.24
C ARG A 245 1.07 4.23 -9.73
N LEU A 246 2.00 3.58 -10.42
CA LEU A 246 1.87 3.16 -11.81
C LEU A 246 2.00 1.64 -11.85
N GLY A 247 1.07 0.95 -12.50
CA GLY A 247 1.12 -0.50 -12.62
C GLY A 247 0.66 -1.01 -13.97
N GLY A 248 1.09 -2.23 -14.26
CA GLY A 248 0.71 -2.99 -15.43
C GLY A 248 0.26 -4.40 -15.07
N ALA A 249 -0.63 -4.94 -15.88
CA ALA A 249 -1.10 -6.30 -15.79
C ALA A 249 -1.10 -6.97 -17.15
N TYR A 250 -0.79 -8.26 -17.17
CA TYR A 250 -0.91 -9.10 -18.35
C TYR A 250 -1.67 -10.38 -17.97
N HIS A 251 -2.75 -10.64 -18.68
CA HIS A 251 -3.65 -11.76 -18.43
C HIS A 251 -3.60 -12.75 -19.59
N LEU A 252 -3.41 -14.02 -19.26
CA LEU A 252 -3.37 -15.13 -20.22
C LEU A 252 -4.38 -16.18 -19.80
N GLN A 253 -5.42 -16.33 -20.60
CA GLN A 253 -6.44 -17.37 -20.47
C GLN A 253 -6.03 -18.58 -21.33
N PHE A 254 -5.65 -19.68 -20.70
CA PHE A 254 -5.21 -20.89 -21.40
C PHE A 254 -6.38 -21.67 -22.00
N ASP A 255 -7.47 -21.77 -21.25
CA ASP A 255 -8.72 -22.42 -21.61
C ASP A 255 -9.87 -21.82 -20.78
N GLN A 256 -11.08 -22.38 -20.87
CA GLN A 256 -12.25 -21.88 -20.15
C GLN A 256 -12.13 -21.92 -18.61
N TYR A 257 -11.14 -22.64 -18.06
CA TYR A 257 -10.97 -22.81 -16.60
C TYR A 257 -9.71 -22.18 -16.06
N ASN A 258 -8.67 -22.04 -16.88
CA ASN A 258 -7.31 -21.73 -16.40
C ASN A 258 -6.87 -20.37 -16.88
N ARG A 259 -6.63 -19.44 -15.95
CA ARG A 259 -6.07 -18.11 -16.21
C ARG A 259 -4.84 -17.87 -15.36
N MET A 260 -3.81 -17.29 -15.97
CA MET A 260 -2.62 -16.77 -15.30
C MET A 260 -2.52 -15.26 -15.52
N SER A 261 -2.27 -14.52 -14.46
CA SER A 261 -2.13 -13.07 -14.51
C SER A 261 -0.82 -12.65 -13.88
N PHE A 262 -0.12 -11.73 -14.52
CA PHE A 262 1.15 -11.16 -14.06
C PHE A 262 0.96 -9.66 -13.83
N TYR A 263 1.51 -9.17 -12.72
CA TYR A 263 1.34 -7.79 -12.27
C TYR A 263 2.68 -7.18 -11.89
N ALA A 264 2.85 -5.91 -12.16
CA ALA A 264 3.96 -5.11 -11.67
C ALA A 264 3.52 -3.68 -11.39
N ASP A 265 3.84 -3.18 -10.21
CA ASP A 265 3.58 -1.81 -9.79
C ASP A 265 4.90 -1.13 -9.39
N VAL A 266 4.97 0.17 -9.65
CA VAL A 266 5.98 1.08 -9.12
C VAL A 266 5.27 2.17 -8.33
N ASN A 267 5.72 2.40 -7.11
CA ASN A 267 5.18 3.42 -6.22
C ASN A 267 6.26 4.44 -5.88
N LYS A 268 5.89 5.71 -5.83
CA LYS A 268 6.71 6.79 -5.30
C LYS A 268 5.91 7.59 -4.26
N LEU A 269 6.49 7.74 -3.08
CA LEU A 269 5.95 8.64 -2.07
C LEU A 269 6.28 10.08 -2.49
N MET A 270 5.25 10.87 -2.78
CA MET A 270 5.38 12.26 -3.23
C MET A 270 5.42 13.22 -2.03
N VAL A 271 6.41 13.03 -1.18
CA VAL A 271 6.68 13.83 0.02
C VAL A 271 8.15 14.21 -0.02
N PRO A 272 8.52 15.44 0.35
CA PRO A 272 9.91 15.89 0.30
C PRO A 272 10.85 14.98 1.10
N THR A 273 12.01 14.70 0.51
CA THR A 273 13.05 13.92 1.17
C THR A 273 13.66 14.71 2.32
N PRO A 274 13.79 14.13 3.53
CA PRO A 274 14.44 14.78 4.64
C PRO A 274 15.87 15.18 4.29
N GLN A 275 16.21 16.45 4.51
CA GLN A 275 17.55 16.98 4.25
C GLN A 275 18.44 16.69 5.46
N GLY A 276 19.58 16.05 5.25
CA GLY A 276 20.58 15.86 6.31
C GLY A 276 21.14 17.19 6.82
N VAL A 277 21.73 17.17 8.01
CA VAL A 277 22.30 18.36 8.68
C VAL A 277 23.32 19.09 7.80
N GLU A 278 24.09 18.35 6.98
CA GLU A 278 25.09 18.95 6.06
C GLU A 278 24.47 19.74 4.90
N GLY A 279 23.26 19.36 4.45
CA GLY A 279 22.58 20.06 3.33
C GLY A 279 21.94 21.39 3.71
N ARG A 280 21.74 21.65 4.99
CA ARG A 280 21.08 22.86 5.51
C ARG A 280 22.01 23.91 6.11
N GLY A 281 23.31 23.83 5.89
CA GLY A 281 24.23 24.92 6.24
C GLY A 281 24.13 25.37 7.71
N GLY A 282 24.15 24.44 8.65
CA GLY A 282 24.30 24.77 10.06
C GLY A 282 23.00 24.83 10.88
N LEU A 283 22.06 23.88 10.65
CA LEU A 283 21.00 23.65 11.63
C LEU A 283 21.62 23.22 12.97
N PRO A 284 21.08 23.68 14.12
CA PRO A 284 21.50 23.23 15.43
C PRO A 284 21.43 21.71 15.54
N ASP A 285 22.30 21.13 16.35
CA ASP A 285 22.40 19.68 16.55
C ASP A 285 21.08 19.02 17.02
N ASP A 286 20.10 19.78 17.45
CA ASP A 286 18.73 19.36 17.83
C ASP A 286 17.72 20.39 17.32
N ALA A 287 17.46 20.38 16.00
CA ALA A 287 16.66 21.43 15.34
C ALA A 287 15.16 21.38 15.69
N ASN A 288 14.64 20.22 16.11
CA ASN A 288 13.23 20.03 16.52
C ASN A 288 13.04 19.97 18.05
N GLY A 289 14.12 20.02 18.83
CA GLY A 289 14.06 20.01 20.29
C GLY A 289 13.70 18.66 20.92
N ASN A 290 13.84 17.56 20.17
CA ASN A 290 13.52 16.22 20.65
C ASN A 290 14.72 15.52 21.33
N GLY A 291 15.90 16.15 21.37
CA GLY A 291 17.12 15.62 21.96
C GLY A 291 17.91 14.67 21.06
N ILE A 292 17.56 14.56 19.77
CA ILE A 292 18.26 13.72 18.78
C ILE A 292 19.13 14.61 17.89
N GLU A 293 20.45 14.57 18.10
CA GLU A 293 21.42 15.29 17.27
C GLU A 293 21.56 14.62 15.90
N GLY A 294 21.61 15.45 14.83
CA GLY A 294 21.89 14.97 13.47
C GLY A 294 20.71 14.32 12.75
N GLU A 295 19.49 14.44 13.26
CA GLU A 295 18.30 13.94 12.60
C GLU A 295 18.04 14.66 11.27
N ALA A 296 17.75 13.89 10.21
CA ALA A 296 17.32 14.44 8.94
C ALA A 296 15.86 14.87 9.02
N LEU A 297 15.59 16.16 8.83
CA LEU A 297 14.25 16.75 8.93
C LEU A 297 13.71 17.21 7.59
N THR A 298 12.42 17.06 7.39
CA THR A 298 11.69 17.70 6.29
C THR A 298 11.39 19.15 6.67
N ASP A 299 11.59 20.09 5.74
CA ASP A 299 11.32 21.51 5.97
C ASP A 299 9.81 21.75 6.21
N PRO A 300 9.39 22.17 7.40
CA PRO A 300 7.98 22.39 7.72
C PRO A 300 7.36 23.56 6.93
N SER A 301 8.19 24.48 6.39
CA SER A 301 7.72 25.64 5.63
C SER A 301 7.26 25.30 4.21
N ILE A 302 7.65 24.13 3.67
CA ILE A 302 7.27 23.70 2.33
C ILE A 302 5.75 23.44 2.31
N GLY A 303 5.04 24.04 1.37
CA GLY A 303 3.60 23.81 1.17
C GLY A 303 3.29 22.39 0.68
N ALA A 304 2.12 21.83 1.01
CA ALA A 304 1.78 20.45 0.66
C ALA A 304 1.86 20.18 -0.86
N LEU A 305 1.32 21.06 -1.70
CA LEU A 305 1.39 20.91 -3.15
C LEU A 305 2.81 21.14 -3.69
N GLU A 306 3.55 22.07 -3.10
CA GLU A 306 4.95 22.32 -3.45
C GLU A 306 5.81 21.10 -3.19
N GLY A 307 5.63 20.46 -2.01
CA GLY A 307 6.32 19.23 -1.64
C GLY A 307 6.10 18.08 -2.60
N ILE A 308 4.88 17.92 -3.14
CA ILE A 308 4.58 16.92 -4.17
C ILE A 308 5.48 17.08 -5.40
N PHE A 309 5.69 18.29 -5.88
CA PHE A 309 6.55 18.51 -7.06
C PHE A 309 8.03 18.44 -6.73
N GLN A 310 8.44 18.89 -5.56
CA GLN A 310 9.84 18.84 -5.11
C GLN A 310 10.31 17.39 -4.94
N SER A 311 9.47 16.49 -4.44
CA SER A 311 9.78 15.09 -4.18
C SER A 311 10.34 14.29 -5.36
N PHE A 312 10.34 14.85 -6.57
CA PHE A 312 10.92 14.19 -7.75
C PHE A 312 12.39 14.58 -8.01
N SER A 313 12.94 15.50 -7.23
CA SER A 313 14.30 16.02 -7.50
C SER A 313 14.97 16.63 -6.26
N ASP A 314 14.52 16.31 -5.06
CA ASP A 314 15.02 16.92 -3.82
C ASP A 314 15.94 15.99 -3.00
N ALA A 315 16.11 14.75 -3.42
CA ALA A 315 17.00 13.82 -2.74
C ALA A 315 18.45 14.34 -2.77
N PRO A 316 19.12 14.47 -1.60
CA PRO A 316 20.50 14.99 -1.52
C PRO A 316 21.54 14.22 -2.32
N GLY A 317 21.35 12.90 -2.48
CA GLY A 317 22.18 12.04 -3.32
C GLY A 317 21.87 12.13 -4.82
N GLY A 318 20.95 13.02 -5.22
CA GLY A 318 20.54 13.21 -6.61
C GLY A 318 19.76 12.05 -7.19
N GLY A 319 19.85 11.87 -8.53
CA GLY A 319 19.02 10.90 -9.25
C GLY A 319 19.15 9.43 -8.81
N SER A 320 20.27 9.02 -8.20
CA SER A 320 20.43 7.66 -7.67
C SER A 320 19.58 7.48 -6.42
N GLU A 321 19.56 8.45 -5.51
CA GLU A 321 18.75 8.40 -4.31
C GLU A 321 17.25 8.56 -4.63
N GLU A 322 16.89 9.38 -5.63
CA GLU A 322 15.52 9.45 -6.14
C GLU A 322 15.01 8.08 -6.65
N PHE A 323 15.90 7.29 -7.27
CA PHE A 323 15.55 5.95 -7.72
C PHE A 323 15.38 4.98 -6.54
N GLU A 324 16.15 5.13 -5.47
CA GLU A 324 16.02 4.33 -4.22
C GLU A 324 14.70 4.59 -3.49
N GLU A 325 14.02 5.72 -3.74
CA GLU A 325 12.69 6.03 -3.20
C GLU A 325 11.54 5.29 -3.88
N LEU A 326 11.83 4.61 -4.98
CA LEU A 326 10.83 3.82 -5.69
C LEU A 326 10.63 2.47 -5.00
N VAL A 327 9.36 2.14 -4.73
CA VAL A 327 8.97 0.82 -4.25
C VAL A 327 8.48 -0.01 -5.43
N PHE A 328 9.06 -1.19 -5.61
CA PHE A 328 8.73 -2.11 -6.69
C PHE A 328 7.94 -3.30 -6.14
N ASN A 329 6.84 -3.60 -6.81
CA ASN A 329 5.95 -4.70 -6.44
C ASN A 329 5.73 -5.58 -7.67
N VAL A 330 5.85 -6.89 -7.50
CA VAL A 330 5.51 -7.86 -8.55
C VAL A 330 4.63 -8.96 -8.00
N GLY A 331 3.69 -9.41 -8.79
CA GLY A 331 2.73 -10.42 -8.38
C GLY A 331 2.30 -11.35 -9.51
N VAL A 332 1.89 -12.55 -9.14
CA VAL A 332 1.29 -13.52 -10.02
C VAL A 332 0.03 -14.08 -9.38
N GLU A 333 -1.01 -14.27 -10.19
CA GLU A 333 -2.26 -14.90 -9.79
C GLU A 333 -2.61 -16.00 -10.79
N TYR A 334 -2.79 -17.22 -10.29
CA TYR A 334 -3.39 -18.31 -11.06
C TYR A 334 -4.83 -18.53 -10.58
N THR A 335 -5.78 -18.51 -11.50
CA THR A 335 -7.19 -18.70 -11.21
C THR A 335 -7.70 -19.94 -11.92
N TYR A 336 -8.41 -20.80 -11.17
CA TYR A 336 -9.05 -22.00 -11.68
C TYR A 336 -10.57 -21.86 -11.61
N ASN A 337 -11.23 -21.87 -12.76
CA ASN A 337 -12.68 -21.81 -12.93
C ASN A 337 -13.33 -20.60 -12.23
N ASP A 338 -12.59 -19.50 -12.07
CA ASP A 338 -12.95 -18.30 -11.29
C ASP A 338 -13.38 -18.59 -9.83
N ILE A 339 -13.19 -19.84 -9.37
CA ILE A 339 -13.50 -20.30 -8.01
C ILE A 339 -12.29 -20.25 -7.10
N PHE A 340 -11.16 -20.82 -7.53
CA PHE A 340 -9.94 -20.89 -6.74
C PHE A 340 -8.88 -19.96 -7.32
N ALA A 341 -8.18 -19.26 -6.47
CA ALA A 341 -7.02 -18.46 -6.83
C ALA A 341 -5.83 -18.80 -5.95
N PHE A 342 -4.65 -18.90 -6.58
CA PHE A 342 -3.35 -18.99 -5.89
C PHE A 342 -2.49 -17.82 -6.31
N ARG A 343 -1.79 -17.24 -5.34
CA ARG A 343 -1.07 -15.99 -5.51
C ARG A 343 0.32 -16.08 -4.94
N GLY A 344 1.24 -15.36 -5.57
CA GLY A 344 2.57 -15.15 -5.06
C GLY A 344 3.06 -13.76 -5.46
N GLY A 345 3.93 -13.18 -4.67
CA GLY A 345 4.45 -11.86 -4.98
C GLY A 345 5.69 -11.49 -4.18
N TYR A 346 6.24 -10.35 -4.53
CA TYR A 346 7.41 -9.79 -3.89
C TYR A 346 7.32 -8.26 -3.88
N GLN A 347 7.66 -7.67 -2.74
CA GLN A 347 7.86 -6.23 -2.60
C GLN A 347 9.33 -5.93 -2.30
N TYR A 348 9.82 -4.90 -2.97
CA TYR A 348 11.17 -4.37 -2.76
C TYR A 348 11.12 -2.87 -2.46
N GLU A 349 11.72 -2.48 -1.36
CA GLU A 349 12.01 -1.12 -0.98
C GLU A 349 13.47 -1.01 -0.55
N ASP A 350 14.12 0.09 -0.89
CA ASP A 350 15.54 0.27 -0.54
C ASP A 350 15.74 0.34 0.98
N GLU A 351 16.89 -0.16 1.44
CA GLU A 351 17.22 -0.23 2.87
C GLU A 351 17.31 1.15 3.53
N GLN A 352 17.77 2.14 2.78
CA GLN A 352 17.90 3.52 3.28
C GLN A 352 16.58 4.30 3.27
N LYS A 353 15.56 3.77 2.57
CA LYS A 353 14.24 4.40 2.42
C LYS A 353 13.10 3.70 3.18
N GLY A 354 13.43 2.69 4.00
CA GLY A 354 12.45 1.95 4.81
C GLY A 354 12.70 0.45 4.85
N GLY A 355 13.35 -0.12 3.83
CA GLY A 355 13.85 -1.49 3.83
C GLY A 355 12.80 -2.59 3.80
N ARG A 356 11.55 -2.29 3.43
CA ARG A 356 10.47 -3.27 3.39
C ARG A 356 10.64 -4.23 2.22
N ARG A 357 11.14 -5.42 2.51
CA ARG A 357 11.36 -6.49 1.53
C ARG A 357 10.72 -7.77 2.03
N TYR A 358 9.71 -8.25 1.31
CA TYR A 358 9.03 -9.48 1.69
C TYR A 358 8.48 -10.24 0.49
N TYR A 359 8.46 -11.56 0.64
CA TYR A 359 7.70 -12.46 -0.24
C TYR A 359 6.29 -12.63 0.30
N THR A 360 5.34 -12.86 -0.58
CA THR A 360 3.96 -13.09 -0.20
C THR A 360 3.42 -14.33 -0.89
N VAL A 361 2.50 -14.99 -0.21
CA VAL A 361 1.66 -16.03 -0.80
C VAL A 361 0.20 -15.74 -0.44
N GLY A 362 -0.71 -16.17 -1.28
CA GLY A 362 -2.13 -15.99 -1.06
C GLY A 362 -2.96 -17.09 -1.67
N ALA A 363 -4.17 -17.25 -1.14
CA ALA A 363 -5.20 -18.11 -1.68
C ALA A 363 -6.54 -17.37 -1.70
N GLY A 364 -7.37 -17.68 -2.70
CA GLY A 364 -8.70 -17.12 -2.85
C GLY A 364 -9.73 -18.20 -3.15
N LEU A 365 -10.94 -18.00 -2.62
CA LEU A 365 -12.10 -18.83 -2.89
C LEU A 365 -13.27 -17.91 -3.24
N ARG A 366 -14.00 -18.22 -4.32
CA ARG A 366 -15.22 -17.54 -4.76
C ARG A 366 -16.34 -18.55 -4.89
N LEU A 367 -17.43 -18.35 -4.14
CA LEU A 367 -18.61 -19.20 -4.11
C LEU A 367 -19.86 -18.34 -4.27
N ASN A 368 -20.43 -18.29 -5.47
CA ASN A 368 -21.58 -17.44 -5.78
C ASN A 368 -21.36 -15.99 -5.29
N VAL A 369 -22.11 -15.58 -4.28
CA VAL A 369 -22.06 -14.25 -3.69
C VAL A 369 -20.93 -14.07 -2.66
N PHE A 370 -20.26 -15.13 -2.24
CA PHE A 370 -19.26 -15.10 -1.17
C PHE A 370 -17.86 -15.30 -1.70
N GLY A 371 -16.93 -14.45 -1.25
CA GLY A 371 -15.50 -14.58 -1.50
C GLY A 371 -14.67 -14.54 -0.22
N LEU A 372 -13.62 -15.33 -0.19
CA LEU A 372 -12.62 -15.33 0.87
C LEU A 372 -11.24 -15.24 0.25
N ASP A 373 -10.43 -14.29 0.68
CA ASP A 373 -9.01 -14.20 0.35
C ASP A 373 -8.17 -14.27 1.63
N LEU A 374 -7.06 -14.98 1.54
CA LEU A 374 -6.05 -15.11 2.59
C LEU A 374 -4.69 -14.74 2.01
N ALA A 375 -3.86 -14.04 2.79
CA ALA A 375 -2.48 -13.77 2.42
C ALA A 375 -1.56 -13.89 3.63
N TYR A 376 -0.33 -14.30 3.37
CA TYR A 376 0.72 -14.40 4.37
C TYR A 376 2.03 -13.80 3.84
N LEU A 377 2.69 -13.00 4.68
CA LEU A 377 3.93 -12.31 4.37
C LEU A 377 5.11 -13.00 5.03
N PHE A 378 6.17 -13.23 4.24
CA PHE A 378 7.44 -13.79 4.70
C PHE A 378 8.54 -12.74 4.59
N PRO A 379 9.44 -12.59 5.58
CA PRO A 379 10.57 -11.71 5.46
C PRO A 379 11.50 -12.17 4.32
N ALA A 380 12.00 -11.24 3.52
CA ALA A 380 12.96 -11.57 2.47
C ALA A 380 14.40 -11.70 2.99
N SER A 381 14.69 -11.16 4.17
CA SER A 381 16.00 -11.24 4.82
C SER A 381 15.92 -12.01 6.14
N PRO A 382 16.72 -13.07 6.32
CA PRO A 382 16.75 -13.81 7.59
C PRO A 382 17.50 -13.05 8.70
N THR A 383 18.26 -12.01 8.35
CA THR A 383 19.13 -11.27 9.27
C THR A 383 18.49 -10.00 9.82
N VAL A 384 17.57 -9.40 9.08
CA VAL A 384 16.83 -8.20 9.49
C VAL A 384 15.38 -8.59 9.70
N ARG A 385 14.93 -8.59 10.95
CA ARG A 385 13.53 -8.83 11.28
C ARG A 385 12.70 -7.63 10.83
N SER A 386 11.72 -7.88 9.97
CA SER A 386 10.73 -6.89 9.62
C SER A 386 9.59 -6.93 10.65
N PRO A 387 9.12 -5.81 11.17
CA PRO A 387 7.91 -5.77 12.00
C PRO A 387 6.67 -6.34 11.29
N LEU A 388 6.70 -6.43 9.96
CA LEU A 388 5.63 -6.97 9.13
C LEU A 388 5.74 -8.47 8.86
N GLU A 389 6.81 -9.14 9.38
CA GLU A 389 6.93 -10.59 9.21
C GLU A 389 5.75 -11.31 9.89
N ASN A 390 5.39 -12.47 9.32
CA ASN A 390 4.30 -13.31 9.82
C ASN A 390 2.92 -12.63 9.84
N THR A 391 2.73 -11.56 9.08
CA THR A 391 1.43 -10.90 8.98
C THR A 391 0.47 -11.74 8.15
N LEU A 392 -0.67 -12.09 8.76
CA LEU A 392 -1.78 -12.77 8.09
C LEU A 392 -2.88 -11.76 7.78
N ARG A 393 -3.33 -11.71 6.53
CA ARG A 393 -4.43 -10.84 6.09
C ARG A 393 -5.63 -11.68 5.67
N PHE A 394 -6.82 -11.19 6.00
CA PHE A 394 -8.11 -11.79 5.67
C PHE A 394 -8.97 -10.79 4.93
N THR A 395 -9.65 -11.23 3.87
CA THR A 395 -10.65 -10.43 3.18
C THR A 395 -11.87 -11.28 2.88
N LEU A 396 -13.03 -10.80 3.30
CA LEU A 396 -14.34 -11.33 2.93
C LEU A 396 -14.93 -10.40 1.86
N LEU A 397 -15.48 -10.99 0.81
CA LEU A 397 -16.20 -10.29 -0.23
C LEU A 397 -17.62 -10.82 -0.32
N PHE A 398 -18.56 -9.90 -0.58
CA PHE A 398 -19.95 -10.23 -0.85
C PHE A 398 -20.33 -9.49 -2.13
N ASP A 399 -20.68 -10.27 -3.17
CA ASP A 399 -21.14 -9.77 -4.45
C ASP A 399 -22.62 -10.08 -4.59
N PHE A 400 -23.47 -9.05 -4.58
CA PHE A 400 -24.92 -9.19 -4.57
C PHE A 400 -25.54 -9.15 -5.98
N GLU A 401 -24.74 -9.19 -7.01
CA GLU A 401 -25.22 -9.14 -8.40
C GLU A 401 -26.19 -10.26 -8.76
N ASN A 402 -26.05 -11.44 -8.15
CA ASN A 402 -26.85 -12.63 -8.46
C ASN A 402 -28.18 -12.73 -7.70
N PHE A 403 -28.60 -11.74 -6.93
CA PHE A 403 -29.86 -11.80 -6.17
C PHE A 403 -31.11 -11.32 -6.97
N GLY A 404 -30.93 -10.77 -8.17
CA GLY A 404 -32.02 -10.17 -8.96
C GLY A 404 -32.72 -11.07 -9.97
N ASP A 405 -32.15 -12.20 -10.33
CA ASP A 405 -32.61 -13.07 -11.44
C ASP A 405 -32.99 -14.50 -11.01
N GLN A 406 -33.62 -14.68 -9.83
CA GLN A 406 -34.27 -15.95 -9.45
C GLN A 406 -35.79 -15.83 -9.38
#